data_c7f470b500680ec1b684f77c002996e7
#
_entry.id   c7f470b500680ec1b684f77c002996e7
#
_cell.length_a   1.000
_cell.length_b   1.000
_cell.length_c   1.000
_cell.angle_alpha   90.00
_cell.angle_beta   90.00
_cell.angle_gamma   90.00
#
_symmetry.space_group_name_H-M   'P 1'
#
loop_
_entity.id
_entity.type
_entity.pdbx_description
1 polymer ?
#
loop_
_entity_poly.entity_id
_entity_poly.type
_entity_poly.pdbx_seq_one_letter_code
_entity_poly.pdbx_strand_id
1 'polypeptide(L)'
;MSSETFPWASEYYQDWDSVPQIEDIKQTLEYCGLLATKYGQRLTFHPGPFNVLVSPNEQVVENTIKDLTIHGDEFDMMGLSRTPYNKLNIHCNGVYGDKLSAMDRFCKNFERLPESVQTRLTVENDDKASMYSVKDLMYIHERIGIPIVFDYHHHKFCTGDLSEREALELAISTWPDDIVPVVHYSESRSKEQLDESIRPQAHSDYVIDYIDTYGHNVDIMVEAKHKELAVNKYKELHNVL
;
A
#
# COMPACT_ATOMS: atom_id res chain seq x y z
N MET A 1 4.93 6.82 -4.00
CA MET A 1 4.74 7.55 -5.29
C MET A 1 3.25 7.70 -5.55
N SER A 2 2.82 8.71 -6.32
CA SER A 2 1.42 8.86 -6.70
C SER A 2 1.03 7.81 -7.74
N SER A 3 -0.15 7.20 -7.58
CA SER A 3 -0.72 6.29 -8.57
C SER A 3 -1.21 7.00 -9.83
N GLU A 4 -1.15 8.32 -9.87
CA GLU A 4 -1.61 9.13 -11.01
C GLU A 4 -0.46 9.62 -11.88
N THR A 5 0.70 8.98 -11.84
CA THR A 5 1.84 9.32 -12.70
C THR A 5 1.47 9.18 -14.18
N PHE A 6 0.67 8.15 -14.54
CA PHE A 6 0.10 7.93 -15.88
C PHE A 6 -1.42 7.68 -15.78
N PRO A 7 -2.21 8.69 -15.45
CA PRO A 7 -3.61 8.51 -14.99
C PRO A 7 -4.56 7.95 -16.03
N TRP A 8 -4.13 7.99 -17.32
CA TRP A 8 -5.04 7.56 -18.38
C TRP A 8 -4.50 6.45 -19.21
N ALA A 9 -3.39 5.95 -18.88
CA ALA A 9 -2.76 4.87 -19.64
C ALA A 9 -3.74 3.73 -19.92
N SER A 10 -4.67 3.46 -18.99
CA SER A 10 -5.69 2.43 -19.17
C SER A 10 -6.79 2.78 -20.17
N GLU A 11 -7.05 4.05 -20.45
CA GLU A 11 -8.14 4.49 -21.34
C GLU A 11 -7.66 4.86 -22.73
N TYR A 12 -6.52 5.57 -22.82
CA TYR A 12 -6.07 6.18 -24.06
C TYR A 12 -4.99 5.38 -24.81
N TYR A 13 -4.27 4.49 -24.09
CA TYR A 13 -3.21 3.72 -24.71
C TYR A 13 -3.41 2.23 -24.45
N GLN A 14 -3.22 1.42 -25.47
CA GLN A 14 -3.36 -0.03 -25.36
C GLN A 14 -2.10 -0.70 -24.83
N ASP A 15 -0.96 -0.08 -25.08
CA ASP A 15 0.36 -0.53 -24.69
C ASP A 15 1.32 0.66 -24.53
N TRP A 16 2.47 0.44 -23.92
CA TRP A 16 3.49 1.47 -23.74
C TRP A 16 4.03 2.05 -25.05
N ASP A 17 4.11 1.25 -26.12
CA ASP A 17 4.66 1.71 -27.40
C ASP A 17 3.75 2.73 -28.09
N SER A 18 2.46 2.78 -27.71
CA SER A 18 1.51 3.79 -28.18
C SER A 18 1.60 5.12 -27.43
N VAL A 19 2.35 5.18 -26.31
CA VAL A 19 2.49 6.40 -25.52
C VAL A 19 3.38 7.41 -26.20
N PRO A 20 2.94 8.66 -26.44
CA PRO A 20 3.80 9.69 -27.03
C PRO A 20 5.07 9.89 -26.20
N GLN A 21 6.21 10.02 -26.88
CA GLN A 21 7.52 10.23 -26.24
C GLN A 21 7.92 9.12 -25.26
N ILE A 22 7.50 7.89 -25.48
CA ILE A 22 7.75 6.77 -24.58
C ILE A 22 9.24 6.56 -24.28
N GLU A 23 10.13 6.78 -25.24
CA GLU A 23 11.57 6.62 -25.01
C GLU A 23 12.12 7.69 -24.04
N ASP A 24 11.65 8.93 -24.09
CA ASP A 24 12.03 9.98 -23.16
C ASP A 24 11.48 9.67 -21.75
N ILE A 25 10.27 9.10 -21.68
CA ILE A 25 9.66 8.64 -20.43
C ILE A 25 10.48 7.51 -19.80
N LYS A 26 10.82 6.48 -20.58
CA LYS A 26 11.66 5.35 -20.10
C LYS A 26 13.01 5.84 -19.57
N GLN A 27 13.71 6.72 -20.30
CA GLN A 27 14.97 7.30 -19.86
C GLN A 27 14.83 8.11 -18.56
N THR A 28 13.73 8.86 -18.40
CA THR A 28 13.45 9.62 -17.20
C THR A 28 13.17 8.71 -16.01
N LEU A 29 12.38 7.66 -16.19
CA LEU A 29 12.09 6.67 -15.15
C LEU A 29 13.36 5.92 -14.73
N GLU A 30 14.19 5.47 -15.68
CA GLU A 30 15.48 4.86 -15.40
C GLU A 30 16.37 5.78 -14.55
N TYR A 31 16.45 7.07 -14.93
CA TYR A 31 17.21 8.06 -14.16
C TYR A 31 16.66 8.23 -12.75
N CYS A 32 15.34 8.25 -12.56
CA CYS A 32 14.71 8.29 -11.23
C CYS A 32 15.08 7.06 -10.40
N GLY A 33 15.06 5.88 -10.98
CA GLY A 33 15.47 4.64 -10.30
C GLY A 33 16.94 4.65 -9.87
N LEU A 34 17.83 5.14 -10.75
CA LEU A 34 19.24 5.33 -10.42
C LEU A 34 19.44 6.31 -9.26
N LEU A 35 18.68 7.41 -9.22
CA LEU A 35 18.73 8.35 -8.09
C LEU A 35 18.24 7.71 -6.80
N ALA A 36 17.12 6.98 -6.86
CA ALA A 36 16.58 6.28 -5.70
C ALA A 36 17.62 5.30 -5.12
N THR A 37 18.24 4.50 -5.98
CA THR A 37 19.29 3.56 -5.58
C THR A 37 20.51 4.29 -4.99
N LYS A 38 20.97 5.36 -5.66
CA LYS A 38 22.13 6.16 -5.21
C LYS A 38 21.95 6.75 -3.82
N TYR A 39 20.72 7.17 -3.50
CA TYR A 39 20.42 7.83 -2.21
C TYR A 39 19.76 6.88 -1.20
N GLY A 40 19.68 5.59 -1.48
CA GLY A 40 19.05 4.59 -0.60
C GLY A 40 17.56 4.85 -0.36
N GLN A 41 16.86 5.43 -1.33
CA GLN A 41 15.44 5.71 -1.22
C GLN A 41 14.62 4.47 -1.58
N ARG A 42 13.74 4.06 -0.68
CA ARG A 42 12.74 3.02 -0.93
C ARG A 42 11.52 3.62 -1.62
N LEU A 43 11.30 3.26 -2.88
CA LEU A 43 10.13 3.71 -3.64
C LEU A 43 9.00 2.70 -3.55
N THR A 44 7.79 3.19 -3.29
CA THR A 44 6.57 2.37 -3.18
C THR A 44 5.40 3.06 -3.86
N PHE A 45 4.44 2.28 -4.37
CA PHE A 45 3.14 2.79 -4.81
C PHE A 45 2.03 2.38 -3.84
N HIS A 46 1.03 3.24 -3.73
CA HIS A 46 -0.25 2.92 -3.13
C HIS A 46 -1.35 3.23 -4.17
N PRO A 47 -1.67 2.26 -5.05
CA PRO A 47 -2.72 2.41 -6.06
C PRO A 47 -4.07 2.77 -5.46
N GLY A 48 -4.88 3.49 -6.22
CA GLY A 48 -6.17 3.99 -5.76
C GLY A 48 -7.16 2.90 -5.32
N PRO A 49 -8.21 3.27 -4.56
CA PRO A 49 -9.15 2.32 -3.93
C PRO A 49 -10.08 1.60 -4.91
N PHE A 50 -10.01 1.92 -6.22
CA PHE A 50 -10.73 1.19 -7.27
C PHE A 50 -10.00 -0.07 -7.74
N ASN A 51 -8.81 -0.34 -7.24
CA ASN A 51 -8.10 -1.60 -7.45
C ASN A 51 -8.72 -2.68 -6.55
N VAL A 52 -9.62 -3.50 -7.10
CA VAL A 52 -10.48 -4.42 -6.34
C VAL A 52 -10.39 -5.84 -6.89
N LEU A 53 -9.39 -6.61 -6.47
CA LEU A 53 -9.22 -8.01 -6.87
C LEU A 53 -10.32 -8.94 -6.33
N VAL A 54 -11.03 -8.54 -5.28
CA VAL A 54 -12.15 -9.31 -4.70
C VAL A 54 -13.46 -9.16 -5.47
N SER A 55 -13.52 -8.29 -6.47
CA SER A 55 -14.78 -7.99 -7.17
C SER A 55 -15.39 -9.23 -7.84
N PRO A 56 -16.70 -9.44 -7.72
CA PRO A 56 -17.42 -10.43 -8.54
C PRO A 56 -17.65 -9.95 -9.97
N ASN A 57 -17.39 -8.67 -10.27
CA ASN A 57 -17.53 -8.08 -11.60
C ASN A 57 -16.20 -8.21 -12.36
N GLU A 58 -16.23 -9.01 -13.43
CA GLU A 58 -15.03 -9.30 -14.23
C GLU A 58 -14.39 -8.04 -14.81
N GLN A 59 -15.19 -7.07 -15.28
CA GLN A 59 -14.64 -5.82 -15.85
C GLN A 59 -13.87 -5.01 -14.80
N VAL A 60 -14.30 -5.02 -13.54
CA VAL A 60 -13.57 -4.35 -12.44
C VAL A 60 -12.24 -5.05 -12.19
N VAL A 61 -12.21 -6.38 -12.25
CA VAL A 61 -10.97 -7.17 -12.09
C VAL A 61 -10.01 -6.90 -13.24
N GLU A 62 -10.48 -6.91 -14.49
CA GLU A 62 -9.67 -6.60 -15.67
C GLU A 62 -9.06 -5.19 -15.59
N ASN A 63 -9.85 -4.19 -15.20
CA ASN A 63 -9.36 -2.83 -15.01
C ASN A 63 -8.30 -2.77 -13.89
N THR A 64 -8.51 -3.50 -12.79
CA THR A 64 -7.55 -3.62 -11.69
C THR A 64 -6.23 -4.25 -12.16
N ILE A 65 -6.30 -5.36 -12.89
CA ILE A 65 -5.11 -6.02 -13.44
C ILE A 65 -4.32 -5.06 -14.33
N LYS A 66 -5.04 -4.34 -15.21
CA LYS A 66 -4.42 -3.37 -16.13
C LYS A 66 -3.74 -2.22 -15.37
N ASP A 67 -4.42 -1.62 -14.38
CA ASP A 67 -3.86 -0.52 -13.58
C ASP A 67 -2.63 -0.97 -12.78
N LEU A 68 -2.70 -2.12 -12.11
CA LEU A 68 -1.57 -2.67 -11.38
C LEU A 68 -0.40 -3.04 -12.29
N THR A 69 -0.67 -3.53 -13.51
CA THR A 69 0.36 -3.82 -14.51
C THR A 69 1.15 -2.57 -14.87
N ILE A 70 0.47 -1.43 -15.07
CA ILE A 70 1.13 -0.15 -15.35
C ILE A 70 2.11 0.22 -14.24
N HIS A 71 1.71 0.10 -12.97
CA HIS A 71 2.57 0.37 -11.82
C HIS A 71 3.77 -0.58 -11.73
N GLY A 72 3.56 -1.86 -12.05
CA GLY A 72 4.64 -2.86 -12.13
C GLY A 72 5.66 -2.53 -13.22
N ASP A 73 5.18 -2.14 -14.40
CA ASP A 73 6.00 -1.74 -15.54
C ASP A 73 6.78 -0.45 -15.26
N GLU A 74 6.18 0.54 -14.60
CA GLU A 74 6.89 1.75 -14.16
C GLU A 74 8.09 1.41 -13.27
N PHE A 75 7.92 0.51 -12.30
CA PHE A 75 9.02 0.07 -11.47
C PHE A 75 10.07 -0.73 -12.23
N ASP A 76 9.67 -1.52 -13.23
CA ASP A 76 10.61 -2.23 -14.11
C ASP A 76 11.41 -1.24 -14.98
N MET A 77 10.77 -0.21 -15.54
CA MET A 77 11.44 0.87 -16.27
C MET A 77 12.41 1.67 -15.39
N MET A 78 12.12 1.78 -14.09
CA MET A 78 13.05 2.37 -13.12
C MET A 78 14.22 1.43 -12.75
N GLY A 79 14.22 0.18 -13.20
CA GLY A 79 15.23 -0.82 -12.81
C GLY A 79 15.17 -1.23 -11.34
N LEU A 80 14.01 -1.09 -10.69
CA LEU A 80 13.81 -1.42 -9.29
C LEU A 80 13.54 -2.92 -9.08
N SER A 81 13.89 -3.43 -7.90
CA SER A 81 13.74 -4.87 -7.60
C SER A 81 12.30 -5.34 -7.68
N ARG A 82 12.11 -6.58 -8.19
CA ARG A 82 10.81 -7.28 -8.18
C ARG A 82 10.61 -8.00 -6.85
N THR A 83 10.59 -7.23 -5.76
CA THR A 83 10.39 -7.73 -4.40
C THR A 83 9.49 -6.77 -3.62
N PRO A 84 8.92 -7.17 -2.47
CA PRO A 84 8.13 -6.27 -1.62
C PRO A 84 8.92 -5.07 -1.05
N TYR A 85 10.24 -4.99 -1.28
CA TYR A 85 11.00 -3.77 -0.99
C TYR A 85 10.44 -2.59 -1.78
N ASN A 86 10.14 -2.80 -3.07
CA ASN A 86 9.45 -1.81 -3.91
C ASN A 86 7.98 -2.21 -4.08
N LYS A 87 7.23 -2.11 -2.99
CA LYS A 87 5.86 -2.61 -2.91
C LYS A 87 4.86 -1.82 -3.75
N LEU A 88 3.86 -2.56 -4.24
CA LEU A 88 2.56 -2.07 -4.69
C LEU A 88 1.56 -2.41 -3.59
N ASN A 89 1.07 -1.43 -2.84
CA ASN A 89 0.22 -1.67 -1.69
C ASN A 89 -1.25 -1.41 -2.03
N ILE A 90 -2.12 -2.38 -1.80
CA ILE A 90 -3.56 -2.23 -2.03
C ILE A 90 -4.36 -2.71 -0.82
N HIS A 91 -5.61 -2.25 -0.73
CA HIS A 91 -6.60 -2.84 0.16
C HIS A 91 -7.33 -3.99 -0.50
N CYS A 92 -7.83 -4.92 0.33
CA CYS A 92 -8.72 -5.97 -0.16
C CYS A 92 -10.05 -5.38 -0.65
N ASN A 93 -10.53 -4.31 -0.02
CA ASN A 93 -11.77 -3.60 -0.31
C ASN A 93 -13.04 -4.47 -0.09
N GLY A 94 -14.08 -4.37 -0.88
CA GLY A 94 -15.42 -4.89 -0.64
C GLY A 94 -15.55 -6.36 -0.22
N VAL A 95 -16.50 -6.67 0.65
CA VAL A 95 -16.81 -8.04 1.11
C VAL A 95 -17.89 -8.75 0.28
N TYR A 96 -18.71 -8.00 -0.47
CA TYR A 96 -19.75 -8.51 -1.36
C TYR A 96 -20.67 -9.57 -0.72
N GLY A 97 -21.04 -9.37 0.55
CA GLY A 97 -21.94 -10.24 1.31
C GLY A 97 -21.26 -11.47 1.95
N ASP A 98 -20.10 -11.88 1.47
CA ASP A 98 -19.33 -13.01 2.02
C ASP A 98 -17.82 -12.72 1.96
N LYS A 99 -17.24 -12.44 3.11
CA LYS A 99 -15.84 -12.08 3.27
C LYS A 99 -14.91 -13.21 2.81
N LEU A 100 -15.23 -14.46 3.10
CA LEU A 100 -14.40 -15.61 2.74
C LEU A 100 -14.36 -15.79 1.22
N SER A 101 -15.52 -15.82 0.57
CA SER A 101 -15.59 -15.90 -0.89
C SER A 101 -14.92 -14.71 -1.59
N ALA A 102 -14.91 -13.54 -0.96
CA ALA A 102 -14.20 -12.37 -1.48
C ALA A 102 -12.66 -12.58 -1.43
N MET A 103 -12.13 -13.09 -0.31
CA MET A 103 -10.71 -13.43 -0.19
C MET A 103 -10.28 -14.55 -1.15
N ASP A 104 -11.16 -15.55 -1.39
CA ASP A 104 -10.90 -16.58 -2.41
C ASP A 104 -10.79 -15.97 -3.82
N ARG A 105 -11.68 -15.00 -4.15
CA ARG A 105 -11.57 -14.27 -5.42
C ARG A 105 -10.27 -13.47 -5.51
N PHE A 106 -9.84 -12.84 -4.42
CA PHE A 106 -8.55 -12.16 -4.36
C PHE A 106 -7.41 -13.08 -4.76
N CYS A 107 -7.30 -14.25 -4.09
CA CYS A 107 -6.26 -15.22 -4.36
C CYS A 107 -6.30 -15.71 -5.82
N LYS A 108 -7.49 -16.04 -6.34
CA LYS A 108 -7.66 -16.47 -7.73
C LYS A 108 -7.26 -15.38 -8.74
N ASN A 109 -7.62 -14.12 -8.49
CA ASN A 109 -7.32 -13.01 -9.40
C ASN A 109 -5.87 -12.55 -9.28
N PHE A 110 -5.22 -12.76 -8.13
CA PHE A 110 -3.78 -12.56 -7.97
C PHE A 110 -2.96 -13.40 -8.95
N GLU A 111 -3.35 -14.64 -9.22
CA GLU A 111 -2.67 -15.54 -10.18
C GLU A 111 -2.68 -14.98 -11.62
N ARG A 112 -3.58 -14.05 -11.92
CA ARG A 112 -3.72 -13.41 -13.25
C ARG A 112 -2.83 -12.18 -13.41
N LEU A 113 -2.25 -11.67 -12.34
CA LEU A 113 -1.34 -10.53 -12.37
C LEU A 113 -0.01 -10.91 -13.02
N PRO A 114 0.68 -10.01 -13.72
CA PRO A 114 2.03 -10.26 -14.21
C PRO A 114 3.02 -10.39 -13.04
N GLU A 115 4.14 -11.06 -13.29
CA GLU A 115 5.21 -11.26 -12.31
C GLU A 115 5.71 -9.93 -11.72
N SER A 116 5.80 -8.87 -12.54
CA SER A 116 6.18 -7.52 -12.12
C SER A 116 5.30 -6.96 -11.00
N VAL A 117 4.05 -7.42 -10.90
CA VAL A 117 3.08 -7.06 -9.85
C VAL A 117 3.08 -8.10 -8.74
N GLN A 118 2.94 -9.40 -9.06
CA GLN A 118 2.84 -10.46 -8.05
C GLN A 118 3.97 -10.41 -7.03
N THR A 119 5.20 -10.19 -7.49
CA THR A 119 6.40 -10.16 -6.64
C THR A 119 6.52 -8.91 -5.76
N ARG A 120 5.75 -7.87 -6.05
CA ARG A 120 5.76 -6.59 -5.33
C ARG A 120 4.49 -6.31 -4.53
N LEU A 121 3.41 -7.08 -4.80
CA LEU A 121 2.11 -6.79 -4.21
C LEU A 121 2.12 -7.02 -2.69
N THR A 122 1.54 -6.08 -1.98
CA THR A 122 1.23 -6.18 -0.55
C THR A 122 -0.23 -5.83 -0.32
N VAL A 123 -0.80 -6.31 0.77
CA VAL A 123 -2.18 -6.00 1.17
C VAL A 123 -2.20 -5.35 2.53
N GLU A 124 -3.05 -4.33 2.70
CA GLU A 124 -3.16 -3.55 3.93
C GLU A 124 -4.49 -3.79 4.63
N ASN A 125 -4.50 -3.75 5.98
CA ASN A 125 -5.73 -3.82 6.76
C ASN A 125 -6.60 -2.57 6.54
N ASP A 126 -7.92 -2.75 6.65
CA ASP A 126 -8.92 -1.72 6.36
C ASP A 126 -9.35 -0.90 7.59
N ASP A 127 -9.97 0.25 7.37
CA ASP A 127 -10.46 1.23 8.36
C ASP A 127 -11.93 1.05 8.78
N LYS A 128 -12.53 -0.12 8.51
CA LYS A 128 -13.94 -0.40 8.84
C LYS A 128 -14.09 -1.79 9.44
N ALA A 129 -14.81 -1.91 10.54
CA ALA A 129 -15.05 -3.17 11.24
C ALA A 129 -15.68 -4.28 10.36
N SER A 130 -16.41 -3.91 9.29
CA SER A 130 -17.00 -4.86 8.34
C SER A 130 -16.02 -5.34 7.27
N MET A 131 -14.85 -4.74 7.18
CA MET A 131 -13.81 -5.05 6.17
C MET A 131 -12.74 -6.00 6.74
N TYR A 132 -11.50 -5.88 6.31
CA TYR A 132 -10.45 -6.86 6.56
C TYR A 132 -9.44 -6.36 7.59
N SER A 133 -9.43 -7.01 8.76
CA SER A 133 -8.37 -6.88 9.76
C SER A 133 -7.10 -7.62 9.33
N VAL A 134 -5.97 -7.38 10.01
CA VAL A 134 -4.74 -8.19 9.80
C VAL A 134 -5.03 -9.68 9.95
N LYS A 135 -5.84 -10.05 10.95
CA LYS A 135 -6.24 -11.45 11.17
C LYS A 135 -6.98 -12.06 9.98
N ASP A 136 -7.87 -11.29 9.34
CA ASP A 136 -8.56 -11.74 8.12
C ASP A 136 -7.57 -11.91 6.96
N LEU A 137 -6.63 -10.97 6.80
CA LEU A 137 -5.66 -10.97 5.71
C LEU A 137 -4.66 -12.13 5.78
N MET A 138 -4.45 -12.73 6.96
CA MET A 138 -3.66 -13.96 7.08
C MET A 138 -4.20 -15.08 6.18
N TYR A 139 -5.51 -15.13 5.97
CA TYR A 139 -6.12 -16.08 5.03
C TYR A 139 -5.58 -15.95 3.61
N ILE A 140 -5.33 -14.73 3.16
CA ILE A 140 -4.75 -14.43 1.84
C ILE A 140 -3.25 -14.76 1.86
N HIS A 141 -2.52 -14.29 2.89
CA HIS A 141 -1.08 -14.57 3.03
C HIS A 141 -0.77 -16.06 3.01
N GLU A 142 -1.49 -16.88 3.77
CA GLU A 142 -1.28 -18.33 3.84
C GLU A 142 -1.48 -19.06 2.51
N ARG A 143 -2.22 -18.45 1.55
CA ARG A 143 -2.50 -19.04 0.23
C ARG A 143 -1.55 -18.59 -0.87
N ILE A 144 -1.19 -17.32 -0.87
CA ILE A 144 -0.44 -16.73 -1.99
C ILE A 144 0.86 -16.04 -1.57
N GLY A 145 1.17 -16.03 -0.26
CA GLY A 145 2.45 -15.55 0.26
C GLY A 145 2.69 -14.04 0.21
N ILE A 146 1.67 -13.20 -0.10
CA ILE A 146 1.87 -11.75 -0.14
C ILE A 146 2.01 -11.18 1.26
N PRO A 147 2.94 -10.20 1.49
CA PRO A 147 3.09 -9.56 2.79
C PRO A 147 1.91 -8.66 3.15
N ILE A 148 1.66 -8.53 4.45
CA ILE A 148 0.66 -7.63 5.01
C ILE A 148 1.35 -6.35 5.49
N VAL A 149 0.85 -5.20 5.03
CA VAL A 149 1.21 -3.89 5.57
C VAL A 149 0.28 -3.57 6.72
N PHE A 150 0.83 -3.33 7.90
CA PHE A 150 0.06 -2.92 9.05
C PHE A 150 -0.15 -1.41 9.04
N ASP A 151 -1.41 -0.96 8.99
CA ASP A 151 -1.76 0.43 9.25
C ASP A 151 -2.32 0.56 10.67
N TYR A 152 -1.64 1.34 11.50
CA TYR A 152 -1.99 1.62 12.90
C TYR A 152 -3.32 2.35 13.05
N HIS A 153 -3.60 3.28 12.15
CA HIS A 153 -4.84 4.07 12.22
C HIS A 153 -6.05 3.23 11.82
N HIS A 154 -5.93 2.46 10.77
CA HIS A 154 -6.96 1.53 10.31
C HIS A 154 -7.26 0.46 11.36
N HIS A 155 -6.23 -0.06 12.03
CA HIS A 155 -6.39 -1.04 13.09
C HIS A 155 -7.32 -0.56 14.22
N LYS A 156 -7.33 0.73 14.54
CA LYS A 156 -8.24 1.30 15.56
C LYS A 156 -9.72 1.10 15.23
N PHE A 157 -10.07 0.88 13.96
CA PHE A 157 -11.44 0.70 13.48
C PHE A 157 -11.76 -0.74 13.06
N CYS A 158 -10.73 -1.56 12.80
CA CYS A 158 -10.86 -2.94 12.33
C CYS A 158 -9.80 -3.84 13.00
N THR A 159 -9.96 -4.10 14.30
CA THR A 159 -8.94 -4.78 15.12
C THR A 159 -8.86 -6.29 14.87
N GLY A 160 -9.95 -6.94 14.45
CA GLY A 160 -10.01 -8.41 14.35
C GLY A 160 -9.81 -9.12 15.71
N ASP A 161 -10.15 -8.44 16.82
CA ASP A 161 -9.95 -8.88 18.21
C ASP A 161 -8.47 -9.05 18.62
N LEU A 162 -7.54 -8.40 17.89
CA LEU A 162 -6.13 -8.33 18.24
C LEU A 162 -5.80 -6.98 18.89
N SER A 163 -4.88 -6.97 19.84
CA SER A 163 -4.21 -5.75 20.27
C SER A 163 -3.35 -5.17 19.14
N GLU A 164 -2.99 -3.89 19.23
CA GLU A 164 -2.13 -3.23 18.25
C GLU A 164 -0.80 -3.97 18.09
N ARG A 165 -0.18 -4.37 19.21
CA ARG A 165 1.07 -5.13 19.21
C ARG A 165 0.93 -6.50 18.52
N GLU A 166 -0.10 -7.28 18.87
CA GLU A 166 -0.34 -8.58 18.24
C GLU A 166 -0.57 -8.46 16.75
N ALA A 167 -1.33 -7.46 16.31
CA ALA A 167 -1.60 -7.23 14.89
C ALA A 167 -0.33 -6.80 14.13
N LEU A 168 0.49 -5.92 14.73
CA LEU A 168 1.78 -5.53 14.16
C LEU A 168 2.71 -6.74 14.02
N GLU A 169 2.91 -7.52 15.10
CA GLU A 169 3.78 -8.70 15.09
C GLU A 169 3.32 -9.74 14.06
N LEU A 170 2.00 -9.93 13.95
CA LEU A 170 1.42 -10.84 12.96
C LEU A 170 1.67 -10.34 11.52
N ALA A 171 1.49 -9.06 11.25
CA ALA A 171 1.77 -8.49 9.93
C ALA A 171 3.27 -8.57 9.59
N ILE A 172 4.16 -8.23 10.52
CA ILE A 172 5.62 -8.34 10.33
C ILE A 172 6.04 -9.78 9.98
N SER A 173 5.42 -10.79 10.61
CA SER A 173 5.76 -12.20 10.35
C SER A 173 5.46 -12.67 8.91
N THR A 174 4.72 -11.88 8.13
CA THR A 174 4.40 -12.17 6.72
C THR A 174 5.45 -11.68 5.73
N TRP A 175 6.42 -10.88 6.19
CA TRP A 175 7.45 -10.31 5.34
C TRP A 175 8.64 -11.26 5.19
N PRO A 176 9.34 -11.25 4.03
CA PRO A 176 10.59 -11.97 3.87
C PRO A 176 11.65 -11.50 4.88
N ASP A 177 12.46 -12.41 5.40
CA ASP A 177 13.46 -12.14 6.45
C ASP A 177 14.52 -11.10 6.05
N ASP A 178 14.80 -10.97 4.75
CA ASP A 178 15.79 -10.07 4.17
C ASP A 178 15.21 -8.69 3.77
N ILE A 179 13.92 -8.46 4.01
CA ILE A 179 13.24 -7.20 3.68
C ILE A 179 12.67 -6.57 4.93
N VAL A 180 13.12 -5.35 5.26
CA VAL A 180 12.53 -4.57 6.35
C VAL A 180 11.04 -4.33 6.05
N PRO A 181 10.12 -4.74 6.95
CA PRO A 181 8.69 -4.53 6.76
C PRO A 181 8.34 -3.04 6.68
N VAL A 182 7.30 -2.70 5.92
CA VAL A 182 6.72 -1.36 5.91
C VAL A 182 5.42 -1.39 6.69
N VAL A 183 5.24 -0.38 7.53
CA VAL A 183 3.98 -0.09 8.22
C VAL A 183 3.49 1.30 7.84
N HIS A 184 2.18 1.52 7.93
CA HIS A 184 1.58 2.83 7.72
C HIS A 184 1.13 3.43 9.04
N TYR A 185 1.28 4.74 9.18
CA TYR A 185 0.85 5.46 10.37
C TYR A 185 0.20 6.78 10.00
N SER A 186 -0.94 7.02 10.58
CA SER A 186 -1.62 8.32 10.55
C SER A 186 -2.36 8.57 11.86
N GLU A 187 -2.82 9.80 12.05
CA GLU A 187 -3.68 10.20 13.14
C GLU A 187 -5.03 10.70 12.65
N SER A 188 -5.99 10.79 13.54
CA SER A 188 -7.32 11.28 13.21
C SER A 188 -7.36 12.81 13.09
N ARG A 189 -7.75 13.32 11.93
CA ARG A 189 -7.98 14.76 11.71
C ARG A 189 -9.09 15.31 12.59
N SER A 190 -10.11 14.51 12.88
CA SER A 190 -11.17 14.87 13.83
C SER A 190 -10.61 15.20 15.21
N LYS A 191 -9.64 14.42 15.70
CA LYS A 191 -8.98 14.67 16.99
C LYS A 191 -8.03 15.87 16.91
N GLU A 192 -7.25 15.99 15.84
CA GLU A 192 -6.32 17.09 15.64
C GLU A 192 -7.03 18.44 15.62
N GLN A 193 -8.16 18.52 14.93
CA GLN A 193 -8.92 19.76 14.76
C GLN A 193 -10.03 19.96 15.80
N LEU A 194 -10.22 19.00 16.71
CA LEU A 194 -11.31 18.99 17.70
C LEU A 194 -12.69 19.17 17.06
N ASP A 195 -12.89 18.54 15.90
CA ASP A 195 -14.12 18.65 15.10
C ASP A 195 -14.72 17.25 14.86
N GLU A 196 -15.80 16.96 15.59
CA GLU A 196 -16.53 15.69 15.49
C GLU A 196 -17.34 15.52 14.20
N SER A 197 -17.49 16.56 13.40
CA SER A 197 -18.12 16.47 12.07
C SER A 197 -17.21 15.78 11.05
N ILE A 198 -15.91 15.74 11.30
CA ILE A 198 -14.92 15.06 10.48
C ILE A 198 -14.92 13.57 10.84
N ARG A 199 -14.95 12.70 9.82
CA ARG A 199 -14.87 11.25 10.07
C ARG A 199 -13.58 10.90 10.81
N PRO A 200 -13.64 10.06 11.87
CA PRO A 200 -12.46 9.67 12.64
C PRO A 200 -11.33 9.03 11.82
N GLN A 201 -11.67 8.38 10.69
CA GLN A 201 -10.71 7.77 9.77
C GLN A 201 -9.96 8.79 8.89
N ALA A 202 -10.42 10.04 8.84
CA ALA A 202 -9.73 11.06 8.04
C ALA A 202 -8.34 11.35 8.62
N HIS A 203 -7.32 11.32 7.77
CA HIS A 203 -5.93 11.57 8.16
C HIS A 203 -5.70 13.01 8.56
N SER A 204 -4.98 13.22 9.66
CA SER A 204 -4.55 14.52 10.19
C SER A 204 -3.59 15.26 9.25
N ASP A 205 -3.37 16.53 9.54
CA ASP A 205 -2.37 17.31 8.85
C ASP A 205 -0.94 16.93 9.29
N TYR A 206 -0.78 16.60 10.58
CA TYR A 206 0.50 16.18 11.18
C TYR A 206 0.36 14.89 11.98
N VAL A 207 1.50 14.31 12.35
CA VAL A 207 1.65 13.21 13.30
C VAL A 207 2.39 13.73 14.53
N ILE A 208 1.77 13.62 15.68
CA ILE A 208 2.25 14.18 16.95
C ILE A 208 2.58 13.10 17.98
N ASP A 209 1.78 12.03 18.05
CA ASP A 209 2.00 10.94 18.99
C ASP A 209 3.24 10.12 18.62
N TYR A 210 3.96 9.62 19.64
CA TYR A 210 5.07 8.71 19.40
C TYR A 210 4.58 7.39 18.79
N ILE A 211 5.25 6.95 17.73
CA ILE A 211 4.92 5.70 17.04
C ILE A 211 5.68 4.56 17.73
N ASP A 212 4.95 3.73 18.48
CA ASP A 212 5.55 2.57 19.14
C ASP A 212 5.67 1.41 18.13
N THR A 213 6.89 1.04 17.81
CA THR A 213 7.18 -0.13 16.99
C THR A 213 7.35 -1.40 17.82
N TYR A 214 7.15 -1.33 19.13
CA TYR A 214 7.35 -2.43 20.09
C TYR A 214 8.73 -3.09 19.98
N GLY A 215 9.73 -2.30 19.58
CA GLY A 215 11.13 -2.73 19.40
C GLY A 215 11.41 -3.43 18.06
N HIS A 216 10.46 -3.49 17.15
CA HIS A 216 10.67 -4.04 15.81
C HIS A 216 11.35 -3.02 14.89
N ASN A 217 12.21 -3.53 14.01
CA ASN A 217 12.81 -2.74 12.93
C ASN A 217 11.85 -2.70 11.73
N VAL A 218 11.22 -1.55 11.49
CA VAL A 218 10.26 -1.33 10.41
C VAL A 218 10.48 0.02 9.75
N ASP A 219 10.17 0.13 8.47
CA ASP A 219 10.04 1.41 7.79
C ASP A 219 8.63 1.96 8.01
N ILE A 220 8.50 3.22 8.42
CA ILE A 220 7.22 3.85 8.70
C ILE A 220 6.83 4.79 7.56
N MET A 221 5.74 4.50 6.88
CA MET A 221 5.10 5.40 5.93
C MET A 221 4.13 6.31 6.67
N VAL A 222 4.46 7.58 6.80
CA VAL A 222 3.60 8.58 7.43
C VAL A 222 2.56 9.08 6.42
N GLU A 223 1.29 8.84 6.71
CA GLU A 223 0.16 9.25 5.87
C GLU A 223 -0.53 10.49 6.43
N ALA A 224 0.14 11.62 6.41
CA ALA A 224 -0.37 12.92 6.84
C ALA A 224 -0.57 13.89 5.67
N LYS A 225 -1.52 14.83 5.80
CA LYS A 225 -1.82 15.78 4.71
C LYS A 225 -0.65 16.70 4.38
N HIS A 226 0.16 17.04 5.36
CA HIS A 226 1.35 17.88 5.16
C HIS A 226 2.61 17.08 4.77
N LYS A 227 2.47 15.80 4.44
CA LYS A 227 3.51 14.96 3.81
C LYS A 227 4.87 15.08 4.49
N GLU A 228 5.91 15.50 3.74
CA GLU A 228 7.27 15.67 4.27
C GLU A 228 7.37 16.68 5.43
N LEU A 229 6.50 17.69 5.49
CA LEU A 229 6.46 18.61 6.63
C LEU A 229 5.99 17.92 7.92
N ALA A 230 5.07 16.97 7.80
CA ALA A 230 4.64 16.14 8.92
C ALA A 230 5.78 15.24 9.42
N VAL A 231 6.54 14.64 8.51
CA VAL A 231 7.72 13.81 8.85
C VAL A 231 8.78 14.66 9.55
N ASN A 232 9.10 15.85 9.03
CA ASN A 232 10.09 16.74 9.63
C ASN A 232 9.67 17.15 11.05
N LYS A 233 8.42 17.55 11.22
CA LYS A 233 7.87 17.91 12.54
C LYS A 233 7.90 16.74 13.53
N TYR A 234 7.56 15.53 13.07
CA TYR A 234 7.65 14.31 13.88
C TYR A 234 9.09 14.06 14.37
N LYS A 235 10.06 14.15 13.45
CA LYS A 235 11.48 13.97 13.76
C LYS A 235 11.97 14.97 14.81
N GLU A 236 11.57 16.24 14.67
CA GLU A 236 11.90 17.29 15.64
C GLU A 236 11.31 17.02 17.03
N LEU A 237 10.02 16.60 17.09
CA LEU A 237 9.31 16.35 18.35
C LEU A 237 9.89 15.16 19.13
N HIS A 238 10.31 14.11 18.43
CA HIS A 238 10.74 12.86 19.05
C HIS A 238 12.27 12.64 19.01
N ASN A 239 13.04 13.63 18.52
CA ASN A 239 14.49 13.55 18.34
C ASN A 239 14.95 12.32 17.55
N VAL A 240 14.21 11.98 16.48
CA VAL A 240 14.52 10.88 15.56
C VAL A 240 15.32 11.44 14.38
N LEU A 241 16.44 10.79 14.03
CA LEU A 241 17.32 11.21 12.93
C LEU A 241 16.81 10.78 11.56
#